data_78fbabf0fd3e85970ff36aebcca555fd
#
_entry.id   78fbabf0fd3e85970ff36aebcca555fd
#
_cell.length_a   1.000
_cell.length_b   1.000
_cell.length_c   1.000
_cell.angle_alpha   90.00
_cell.angle_beta   90.00
_cell.angle_gamma   90.00
#
_symmetry.space_group_name_H-M   'P 1'
#
loop_
_entity.id
_entity.type
_entity.pdbx_description
1 polymer ?
#
loop_
_entity_poly.entity_id
_entity_poly.type
_entity_poly.pdbx_seq_one_letter_code
_entity_poly.pdbx_strand_id
1 'polypeptide(L)'
;MIVAVNILLWLVVGGLAMLAALRGRALLQSGARDGAIDFLRLLPRIAIGVIGSGFVAEALPRSVIIPWLGPGSGFLGVAIAALGGALTPGGPVIGFSVGSAMLKSGAGAPQVVAYSTAWALYAVHRLVMWEAPLMPPRVVWLRAAVSLPLPFIAAGMAMMLARP
;
A
#
# COMPACT_ATOMS: atom_id res chain seq x y z
N MET A 1 15.86 -12.82 0.69
CA MET A 1 14.48 -12.68 0.15
C MET A 1 14.39 -11.58 -0.92
N ILE A 2 14.81 -10.34 -0.67
CA ILE A 2 14.73 -9.21 -1.64
C ILE A 2 15.49 -9.52 -2.94
N VAL A 3 16.70 -10.08 -2.86
CA VAL A 3 17.51 -10.44 -4.05
C VAL A 3 16.79 -11.47 -4.93
N ALA A 4 16.19 -12.51 -4.33
CA ALA A 4 15.47 -13.53 -5.09
C ALA A 4 14.23 -12.96 -5.82
N VAL A 5 13.50 -12.07 -5.17
CA VAL A 5 12.35 -11.37 -5.79
C VAL A 5 12.81 -10.50 -6.96
N ASN A 6 13.91 -9.76 -6.80
CA ASN A 6 14.45 -8.93 -7.88
C ASN A 6 14.92 -9.78 -9.08
N ILE A 7 15.61 -10.89 -8.83
CA ILE A 7 16.03 -11.81 -9.90
C ILE A 7 14.80 -12.34 -10.63
N LEU A 8 13.76 -12.79 -9.91
CA LEU A 8 12.52 -13.28 -10.51
C LEU A 8 11.86 -12.20 -11.39
N LEU A 9 11.76 -10.97 -10.91
CA LEU A 9 11.19 -9.87 -11.67
C LEU A 9 11.98 -9.59 -12.96
N TRP A 10 13.31 -9.58 -12.90
CA TRP A 10 14.15 -9.40 -14.07
C TRP A 10 14.05 -10.56 -15.07
N LEU A 11 13.90 -11.79 -14.59
CA LEU A 11 13.68 -12.96 -15.46
C LEU A 11 12.32 -12.86 -16.17
N VAL A 12 11.26 -12.44 -15.47
CA VAL A 12 9.94 -12.23 -16.09
C VAL A 12 10.00 -11.13 -17.13
N VAL A 13 10.60 -9.98 -16.82
CA VAL A 13 10.74 -8.86 -17.77
C VAL A 13 11.57 -9.27 -18.98
N GLY A 14 12.69 -9.97 -18.77
CA GLY A 14 13.53 -10.48 -19.86
C GLY A 14 12.80 -11.49 -20.74
N GLY A 15 12.05 -12.41 -20.12
CA GLY A 15 11.23 -13.39 -20.84
C GLY A 15 10.14 -12.74 -21.69
N LEU A 16 9.44 -11.74 -21.14
CA LEU A 16 8.42 -10.98 -21.89
C LEU A 16 9.03 -10.15 -23.02
N ALA A 17 10.18 -9.52 -22.79
CA ALA A 17 10.89 -8.77 -23.82
C ALA A 17 11.36 -9.69 -24.96
N MET A 18 11.86 -10.89 -24.63
CA MET A 18 12.24 -11.90 -25.62
C MET A 18 11.04 -12.37 -26.43
N LEU A 19 9.91 -12.66 -25.80
CA LEU A 19 8.66 -13.02 -26.49
C LEU A 19 8.17 -11.91 -27.42
N ALA A 20 8.25 -10.64 -26.96
CA ALA A 20 7.90 -9.49 -27.79
C ALA A 20 8.83 -9.36 -28.99
N ALA A 21 10.14 -9.58 -28.82
CA ALA A 21 11.13 -9.56 -29.90
C ALA A 21 10.88 -10.66 -30.96
N LEU A 22 10.48 -11.85 -30.50
CA LEU A 22 10.12 -12.97 -31.38
C LEU A 22 8.84 -12.70 -32.18
N ARG A 23 7.90 -11.91 -31.62
CA ARG A 23 6.65 -11.52 -32.30
C ARG A 23 6.83 -10.32 -33.25
N GLY A 24 7.92 -9.59 -33.14
CA GLY A 24 8.27 -8.49 -34.03
C GLY A 24 8.93 -7.31 -33.31
N ARG A 25 9.92 -6.71 -34.01
CA ARG A 25 10.65 -5.55 -33.47
C ARG A 25 9.75 -4.35 -33.14
N ALA A 26 8.68 -4.17 -33.89
CA ALA A 26 7.72 -3.09 -33.66
C ALA A 26 7.01 -3.24 -32.27
N LEU A 27 6.64 -4.47 -31.89
CA LEU A 27 6.02 -4.76 -30.61
C LEU A 27 6.99 -4.52 -29.45
N LEU A 28 8.24 -4.93 -29.58
CA LEU A 28 9.27 -4.66 -28.57
C LEU A 28 9.53 -3.16 -28.41
N GLN A 29 9.63 -2.42 -29.51
CA GLN A 29 9.87 -0.98 -29.49
C GLN A 29 8.69 -0.22 -28.89
N SER A 30 7.45 -0.56 -29.25
CA SER A 30 6.26 0.07 -28.67
C SER A 30 6.17 -0.22 -27.16
N GLY A 31 6.34 -1.49 -26.74
CA GLY A 31 6.32 -1.86 -25.33
C GLY A 31 7.42 -1.16 -24.51
N ALA A 32 8.64 -1.08 -25.04
CA ALA A 32 9.73 -0.38 -24.38
C ALA A 32 9.46 1.15 -24.28
N ARG A 33 8.93 1.74 -25.35
CA ARG A 33 8.55 3.17 -25.35
C ARG A 33 7.44 3.46 -24.36
N ASP A 34 6.38 2.68 -24.40
CA ASP A 34 5.22 2.86 -23.51
C ASP A 34 5.63 2.68 -22.04
N GLY A 35 6.42 1.64 -21.75
CA GLY A 35 6.97 1.42 -20.42
C GLY A 35 7.88 2.57 -19.94
N ALA A 36 8.72 3.13 -20.82
CA ALA A 36 9.55 4.28 -20.49
C ALA A 36 8.70 5.54 -20.22
N ILE A 37 7.67 5.79 -21.02
CA ILE A 37 6.76 6.92 -20.82
C ILE A 37 6.01 6.78 -19.50
N ASP A 38 5.50 5.60 -19.19
CA ASP A 38 4.78 5.34 -17.94
C ASP A 38 5.70 5.47 -16.73
N PHE A 39 6.94 4.99 -16.84
CA PHE A 39 7.94 5.18 -15.78
C PHE A 39 8.22 6.68 -15.54
N LEU A 40 8.44 7.45 -16.60
CA LEU A 40 8.66 8.91 -16.46
C LEU A 40 7.47 9.64 -15.87
N ARG A 41 6.24 9.21 -16.17
CA ARG A 41 5.01 9.76 -15.58
C ARG A 41 4.85 9.40 -14.10
N LEU A 42 5.36 8.24 -13.69
CA LEU A 42 5.32 7.80 -12.29
C LEU A 42 6.38 8.47 -11.43
N LEU A 43 7.54 8.85 -12.00
CA LEU A 43 8.65 9.48 -11.27
C LEU A 43 8.23 10.68 -10.40
N PRO A 44 7.51 11.71 -10.94
CA PRO A 44 7.11 12.84 -10.12
C PRO A 44 6.14 12.44 -9.00
N ARG A 45 5.27 11.46 -9.24
CA ARG A 45 4.34 10.94 -8.21
C ARG A 45 5.10 10.23 -7.09
N ILE A 46 6.10 9.43 -7.44
CA ILE A 46 6.96 8.75 -6.46
C ILE A 46 7.78 9.77 -5.68
N ALA A 47 8.37 10.76 -6.35
CA ALA A 47 9.14 11.81 -5.70
C ALA A 47 8.29 12.61 -4.70
N ILE A 48 7.10 13.04 -5.09
CA ILE A 48 6.14 13.72 -4.19
C ILE A 48 5.78 12.82 -3.00
N GLY A 49 5.55 11.53 -3.23
CA GLY A 49 5.25 10.58 -2.16
C GLY A 49 6.39 10.40 -1.17
N VAL A 50 7.63 10.25 -1.67
CA VAL A 50 8.83 10.09 -0.82
C VAL A 50 9.12 11.36 -0.03
N ILE A 51 9.10 12.52 -0.68
CA ILE A 51 9.31 13.81 -0.03
C ILE A 51 8.16 14.09 0.94
N GLY A 52 6.92 13.92 0.50
CA GLY A 52 5.72 14.10 1.31
C GLY A 52 5.69 13.23 2.56
N SER A 53 6.19 11.98 2.49
CA SER A 53 6.28 11.09 3.65
C SER A 53 7.21 11.65 4.75
N GLY A 54 8.26 12.36 4.36
CA GLY A 54 9.15 13.06 5.30
C GLY A 54 8.43 14.19 6.03
N PHE A 55 7.72 15.05 5.31
CA PHE A 55 6.93 16.14 5.91
C PHE A 55 5.79 15.62 6.79
N VAL A 56 5.08 14.58 6.34
CA VAL A 56 4.03 13.97 7.15
C VAL A 56 4.61 13.35 8.43
N ALA A 57 5.78 12.71 8.36
CA ALA A 57 6.44 12.15 9.54
C ALA A 57 6.83 13.24 10.55
N GLU A 58 7.27 14.40 10.08
CA GLU A 58 7.61 15.53 10.94
C GLU A 58 6.37 16.21 11.53
N ALA A 59 5.27 16.25 10.76
CA ALA A 59 3.99 16.78 11.20
C ALA A 59 3.25 15.88 12.20
N LEU A 60 3.59 14.58 12.26
CA LEU A 60 3.00 13.61 13.18
C LEU A 60 3.73 13.62 14.52
N PRO A 61 3.20 14.25 15.58
CA PRO A 61 3.88 14.33 16.87
C PRO A 61 3.99 12.93 17.50
N ARG A 62 5.20 12.52 17.84
CA ARG A 62 5.49 11.24 18.49
C ARG A 62 4.72 11.07 19.80
N SER A 63 4.43 12.17 20.49
CA SER A 63 3.62 12.19 21.70
C SER A 63 2.19 11.69 21.49
N VAL A 64 1.66 11.79 20.28
CA VAL A 64 0.34 11.25 19.91
C VAL A 64 0.47 9.84 19.31
N ILE A 65 1.45 9.65 18.45
CA ILE A 65 1.60 8.36 17.73
C ILE A 65 1.97 7.22 18.67
N ILE A 66 2.93 7.41 19.57
CA ILE A 66 3.42 6.32 20.44
C ILE A 66 2.34 5.77 21.37
N PRO A 67 1.55 6.58 22.10
CA PRO A 67 0.51 6.06 23.00
C PRO A 67 -0.62 5.30 22.25
N TRP A 68 -1.02 5.79 21.06
CA TRP A 68 -2.18 5.25 20.35
C TRP A 68 -1.84 4.19 19.31
N LEU A 69 -0.67 4.31 18.68
CA LEU A 69 -0.25 3.46 17.54
C LEU A 69 1.11 2.80 17.77
N GLY A 70 1.73 2.99 18.93
CA GLY A 70 3.01 2.38 19.25
C GLY A 70 2.91 0.87 19.48
N PRO A 71 4.05 0.15 19.59
CA PRO A 71 4.08 -1.30 19.78
C PRO A 71 3.29 -1.79 20.99
N GLY A 72 3.16 -0.96 22.03
CA GLY A 72 2.42 -1.27 23.26
C GLY A 72 0.92 -1.00 23.20
N SER A 73 0.37 -0.43 22.12
CA SER A 73 -1.04 -0.04 22.02
C SER A 73 -2.02 -1.23 21.83
N GLY A 74 -1.49 -2.44 21.62
CA GLY A 74 -2.29 -3.66 21.54
C GLY A 74 -3.36 -3.63 20.46
N PHE A 75 -4.49 -4.28 20.73
CA PHE A 75 -5.62 -4.38 19.79
C PHE A 75 -6.25 -3.01 19.47
N LEU A 76 -6.32 -2.12 20.47
CA LEU A 76 -6.88 -0.78 20.26
C LEU A 76 -6.09 0.01 19.21
N GLY A 77 -4.75 -0.03 19.28
CA GLY A 77 -3.90 0.62 18.28
C GLY A 77 -4.05 0.03 16.88
N VAL A 78 -4.24 -1.29 16.78
CA VAL A 78 -4.54 -1.96 15.51
C VAL A 78 -5.87 -1.48 14.93
N ALA A 79 -6.92 -1.35 15.77
CA ALA A 79 -8.22 -0.86 15.35
C ALA A 79 -8.18 0.60 14.88
N ILE A 80 -7.50 1.48 15.64
CA ILE A 80 -7.31 2.89 15.26
C ILE A 80 -6.54 3.00 13.95
N ALA A 81 -5.47 2.22 13.78
CA ALA A 81 -4.69 2.19 12.55
C ALA A 81 -5.52 1.72 11.36
N ALA A 82 -6.34 0.68 11.53
CA ALA A 82 -7.24 0.19 10.49
C ALA A 82 -8.29 1.25 10.07
N LEU A 83 -8.89 1.94 11.04
CA LEU A 83 -9.81 3.05 10.75
C LEU A 83 -9.09 4.20 10.02
N GLY A 84 -7.90 4.57 10.46
CA GLY A 84 -7.07 5.58 9.79
C GLY A 84 -6.75 5.19 8.34
N GLY A 85 -6.44 3.91 8.10
CA GLY A 85 -6.22 3.38 6.76
C GLY A 85 -7.45 3.48 5.87
N ALA A 86 -8.60 3.06 6.36
CA ALA A 86 -9.86 3.14 5.64
C ALA A 86 -10.24 4.59 5.26
N LEU A 87 -9.95 5.54 6.12
CA LEU A 87 -10.25 6.97 5.91
C LEU A 87 -9.20 7.68 5.06
N THR A 88 -8.00 7.13 4.89
CA THR A 88 -6.94 7.78 4.12
C THR A 88 -7.29 7.82 2.63
N PRO A 89 -7.47 9.01 2.05
CA PRO A 89 -7.73 9.15 0.62
C PRO A 89 -6.45 9.02 -0.19
N GLY A 90 -6.57 8.65 -1.45
CA GLY A 90 -5.48 8.67 -2.41
C GLY A 90 -4.94 7.29 -2.81
N GLY A 91 -4.05 7.30 -3.80
CA GLY A 91 -3.47 6.10 -4.39
C GLY A 91 -2.33 5.48 -3.58
N PRO A 92 -1.67 4.42 -4.12
CA PRO A 92 -0.64 3.67 -3.42
C PRO A 92 0.53 4.51 -2.89
N VAL A 93 0.90 5.54 -3.63
CA VAL A 93 1.98 6.45 -3.22
C VAL A 93 1.64 7.15 -1.91
N ILE A 94 0.40 7.63 -1.74
CA ILE A 94 -0.03 8.31 -0.51
C ILE A 94 -0.19 7.31 0.64
N GLY A 95 -0.89 6.19 0.41
CA GLY A 95 -1.11 5.19 1.45
C GLY A 95 0.19 4.65 2.06
N PHE A 96 1.14 4.25 1.21
CA PHE A 96 2.44 3.77 1.68
C PHE A 96 3.32 4.86 2.27
N SER A 97 3.23 6.12 1.78
CA SER A 97 3.96 7.24 2.35
C SER A 97 3.49 7.54 3.78
N VAL A 98 2.19 7.55 4.03
CA VAL A 98 1.63 7.73 5.37
C VAL A 98 2.02 6.56 6.28
N GLY A 99 1.92 5.32 5.82
CA GLY A 99 2.38 4.15 6.58
C GLY A 99 3.87 4.22 6.95
N SER A 100 4.72 4.65 6.02
CA SER A 100 6.15 4.88 6.28
C SER A 100 6.39 6.01 7.29
N ALA A 101 5.63 7.11 7.20
CA ALA A 101 5.69 8.21 8.14
C ALA A 101 5.29 7.76 9.56
N MET A 102 4.22 6.96 9.69
CA MET A 102 3.80 6.39 10.97
C MET A 102 4.91 5.55 11.62
N LEU A 103 5.59 4.68 10.84
CA LEU A 103 6.73 3.90 11.34
C LEU A 103 7.86 4.80 11.83
N LYS A 104 8.25 5.83 11.07
CA LYS A 104 9.28 6.79 11.45
C LYS A 104 8.91 7.57 12.71
N SER A 105 7.62 7.81 12.94
CA SER A 105 7.09 8.51 14.12
C SER A 105 6.90 7.59 15.33
N GLY A 106 7.22 6.29 15.22
CA GLY A 106 7.20 5.35 16.34
C GLY A 106 5.96 4.46 16.43
N ALA A 107 5.15 4.38 15.37
CA ALA A 107 4.08 3.39 15.30
C ALA A 107 4.64 1.96 15.23
N GLY A 108 3.94 1.01 15.80
CA GLY A 108 4.31 -0.40 15.73
C GLY A 108 4.10 -0.98 14.33
N ALA A 109 4.93 -1.94 13.95
CA ALA A 109 4.80 -2.62 12.67
C ALA A 109 3.42 -3.29 12.46
N PRO A 110 2.82 -3.98 13.46
CA PRO A 110 1.48 -4.52 13.33
C PRO A 110 0.41 -3.48 13.05
N GLN A 111 0.50 -2.30 13.69
CA GLN A 111 -0.40 -1.17 13.48
C GLN A 111 -0.31 -0.64 12.04
N VAL A 112 0.91 -0.52 11.52
CA VAL A 112 1.11 -0.07 10.14
C VAL A 112 0.66 -1.13 9.12
N VAL A 113 0.81 -2.41 9.42
CA VAL A 113 0.26 -3.50 8.60
C VAL A 113 -1.27 -3.43 8.59
N ALA A 114 -1.92 -3.23 9.74
CA ALA A 114 -3.38 -3.04 9.81
C ALA A 114 -3.84 -1.82 9.00
N TYR A 115 -3.14 -0.68 9.16
CA TYR A 115 -3.39 0.54 8.39
C TYR A 115 -3.33 0.28 6.88
N SER A 116 -2.22 -0.31 6.40
CA SER A 116 -1.99 -0.56 4.98
C SER A 116 -3.01 -1.54 4.40
N THR A 117 -3.36 -2.60 5.15
CA THR A 117 -4.35 -3.59 4.73
C THR A 117 -5.75 -2.96 4.68
N ALA A 118 -6.14 -2.20 5.70
CA ALA A 118 -7.43 -1.51 5.73
C ALA A 118 -7.52 -0.45 4.62
N TRP A 119 -6.47 0.33 4.40
CA TRP A 119 -6.40 1.26 3.27
C TRP A 119 -6.57 0.53 1.93
N ALA A 120 -5.90 -0.61 1.74
CA ALA A 120 -6.01 -1.39 0.51
C ALA A 120 -7.41 -1.99 0.30
N LEU A 121 -8.16 -2.28 1.36
CA LEU A 121 -9.48 -2.90 1.27
C LEU A 121 -10.63 -1.87 1.29
N TYR A 122 -10.51 -0.79 2.06
CA TYR A 122 -11.65 0.06 2.43
C TYR A 122 -11.50 1.53 2.04
N ALA A 123 -10.39 1.95 1.39
CA ALA A 123 -10.18 3.37 1.10
C ALA A 123 -11.47 4.06 0.62
N VAL A 124 -12.00 4.97 1.45
CA VAL A 124 -13.32 5.62 1.25
C VAL A 124 -13.43 6.27 -0.12
N HIS A 125 -12.36 6.89 -0.61
CA HIS A 125 -12.35 7.51 -1.93
C HIS A 125 -12.62 6.49 -3.05
N ARG A 126 -12.07 5.26 -2.94
CA ARG A 126 -12.28 4.20 -3.93
C ARG A 126 -13.70 3.65 -3.84
N LEU A 127 -14.20 3.46 -2.62
CA LEU A 127 -15.56 3.02 -2.39
C LEU A 127 -16.57 4.00 -3.00
N VAL A 128 -16.38 5.30 -2.79
CA VAL A 128 -17.30 6.33 -3.28
C VAL A 128 -17.16 6.57 -4.79
N MET A 129 -15.92 6.61 -5.30
CA MET A 129 -15.68 7.01 -6.70
C MET A 129 -15.83 5.85 -7.70
N TRP A 130 -15.57 4.61 -7.26
CA TRP A 130 -15.50 3.47 -8.16
C TRP A 130 -16.47 2.35 -7.80
N GLU A 131 -16.54 1.96 -6.53
CA GLU A 131 -17.31 0.78 -6.15
C GLU A 131 -18.81 1.08 -6.09
N ALA A 132 -19.22 2.15 -5.41
CA ALA A 132 -20.61 2.51 -5.26
C ALA A 132 -21.33 2.84 -6.58
N PRO A 133 -20.70 3.53 -7.56
CA PRO A 133 -21.32 3.78 -8.86
C PRO A 133 -21.35 2.56 -9.79
N LEU A 134 -20.39 1.63 -9.67
CA LEU A 134 -20.20 0.55 -10.64
C LEU A 134 -20.73 -0.81 -10.16
N MET A 135 -20.95 -0.98 -8.85
CA MET A 135 -21.36 -2.26 -8.26
C MET A 135 -22.69 -2.13 -7.51
N PRO A 136 -23.54 -3.19 -7.54
CA PRO A 136 -24.71 -3.24 -6.70
C PRO A 136 -24.37 -3.06 -5.22
N PRO A 137 -25.12 -2.27 -4.45
CA PRO A 137 -24.84 -2.01 -3.02
C PRO A 137 -24.66 -3.29 -2.20
N ARG A 138 -25.43 -4.33 -2.51
CA ARG A 138 -25.31 -5.64 -1.84
C ARG A 138 -23.90 -6.24 -1.98
N VAL A 139 -23.28 -6.12 -3.15
CA VAL A 139 -21.94 -6.67 -3.41
C VAL A 139 -20.89 -5.85 -2.65
N VAL A 140 -21.02 -4.52 -2.65
CA VAL A 140 -20.12 -3.62 -1.91
C VAL A 140 -20.12 -3.93 -0.41
N TRP A 141 -21.32 -4.04 0.19
CA TRP A 141 -21.45 -4.34 1.61
C TRP A 141 -21.00 -5.75 1.97
N LEU A 142 -21.33 -6.75 1.13
CA LEU A 142 -20.88 -8.13 1.34
C LEU A 142 -19.34 -8.21 1.33
N ARG A 143 -18.71 -7.57 0.34
CA ARG A 143 -17.25 -7.48 0.24
C ARG A 143 -16.65 -6.82 1.48
N ALA A 144 -17.22 -5.69 1.91
CA ALA A 144 -16.76 -4.99 3.09
C ALA A 144 -16.87 -5.86 4.35
N ALA A 145 -18.00 -6.52 4.54
CA ALA A 145 -18.21 -7.39 5.71
C ALA A 145 -17.26 -8.60 5.73
N VAL A 146 -17.10 -9.29 4.60
CA VAL A 146 -16.19 -10.46 4.50
C VAL A 146 -14.73 -10.06 4.71
N SER A 147 -14.34 -8.87 4.26
CA SER A 147 -12.96 -8.40 4.39
C SER A 147 -12.65 -7.78 5.77
N LEU A 148 -13.65 -7.54 6.61
CA LEU A 148 -13.49 -6.87 7.92
C LEU A 148 -12.42 -7.50 8.84
N PRO A 149 -12.28 -8.82 8.93
CA PRO A 149 -11.26 -9.41 9.79
C PRO A 149 -9.83 -9.31 9.22
N LEU A 150 -9.66 -9.06 7.92
CA LEU A 150 -8.35 -9.15 7.27
C LEU A 150 -7.29 -8.18 7.83
N PRO A 151 -7.57 -6.89 8.12
CA PRO A 151 -6.58 -6.01 8.75
C PRO A 151 -6.09 -6.53 10.11
N PHE A 152 -6.99 -7.12 10.89
CA PHE A 152 -6.67 -7.68 12.21
C PHE A 152 -5.88 -8.98 12.11
N ILE A 153 -6.23 -9.84 11.17
CA ILE A 153 -5.47 -11.08 10.87
C ILE A 153 -4.07 -10.73 10.42
N ALA A 154 -3.92 -9.79 9.48
CA ALA A 154 -2.64 -9.35 8.98
C ALA A 154 -1.76 -8.74 10.09
N ALA A 155 -2.34 -7.91 10.96
CA ALA A 155 -1.65 -7.37 12.13
C ALA A 155 -1.22 -8.47 13.10
N GLY A 156 -2.09 -9.46 13.36
CA GLY A 156 -1.79 -10.62 14.21
C GLY A 156 -0.63 -11.45 13.67
N MET A 157 -0.61 -11.70 12.37
CA MET A 157 0.52 -12.36 11.70
C MET A 157 1.82 -11.54 11.84
N ALA A 158 1.74 -10.22 11.65
CA ALA A 158 2.89 -9.33 11.84
C ALA A 158 3.41 -9.36 13.28
N MET A 159 2.53 -9.45 14.29
CA MET A 159 2.92 -9.62 15.70
C MET A 159 3.67 -10.93 15.94
N MET A 160 3.23 -12.02 15.29
CA MET A 160 3.90 -13.33 15.42
C MET A 160 5.29 -13.33 14.79
N LEU A 161 5.44 -12.67 13.64
CA LEU A 161 6.71 -12.59 12.91
C LEU A 161 7.70 -11.58 13.54
N ALA A 162 7.20 -10.58 14.24
CA ALA A 162 8.02 -9.56 14.90
C ALA A 162 8.52 -9.98 16.30
N ARG A 163 8.17 -11.19 16.79
CA ARG A 163 8.73 -11.71 18.03
C ARG A 163 10.18 -12.15 17.77
N PRO A 164 11.14 -11.64 18.57
CA PRO A 164 12.54 -12.04 18.46
C PRO A 164 12.75 -13.52 18.76
#